data_5a8d353accc8c733deed9e1e31621cd5
#
_entry.id   5a8d353accc8c733deed9e1e31621cd5
#
_cell.length_a   1.000
_cell.length_b   1.000
_cell.length_c   1.000
_cell.angle_alpha   90.00
_cell.angle_beta   90.00
_cell.angle_gamma   90.00
#
_symmetry.space_group_name_H-M   'P 1'
#
loop_
_entity.id
_entity.type
_entity.pdbx_description
1 polymer ?
#
loop_
_entity_poly.entity_id
_entity_poly.type
_entity_poly.pdbx_seq_one_letter_code
_entity_poly.pdbx_strand_id
1 'polypeptide(L)'
;GWTHDPYGAEIVDGKMYGRATAVSKSDFASFTFAVRALEAVAQPTRGAVELHFTYDEEFGGELGPGWLLQKGLTKPDLMIAAGFSYEVVTAHNGCLQMEVTVHGKMAHAAVPHTGVDALQGAVHILNALYAQNDGYKKVTSKIEGIQHPYLNVGRIEGGTNTNVVPGKVSFKLDRRMIPEENPVEVEA
;
A
#
# COMPACT_ATOMS: atom_id res chain seq x y z
N GLY A 1 -8.61 19.60 5.46
CA GLY A 1 -9.61 18.88 6.25
C GLY A 1 -10.76 18.38 5.37
N TRP A 2 -11.68 17.65 5.94
CA TRP A 2 -12.88 17.16 5.25
C TRP A 2 -13.91 18.29 5.15
N THR A 3 -14.58 18.39 4.01
CA THR A 3 -15.70 19.35 3.82
C THR A 3 -17.02 18.80 4.33
N HIS A 4 -17.15 17.49 4.46
CA HIS A 4 -18.27 16.76 5.04
C HIS A 4 -17.75 15.86 6.16
N ASP A 5 -18.62 15.47 7.09
CA ASP A 5 -18.23 14.50 8.14
C ASP A 5 -17.82 13.16 7.48
N PRO A 6 -16.57 12.71 7.67
CA PRO A 6 -16.09 11.46 7.05
C PRO A 6 -16.84 10.21 7.49
N TYR A 7 -17.57 10.26 8.60
CA TYR A 7 -18.36 9.14 9.14
C TYR A 7 -19.88 9.39 9.09
N GLY A 8 -20.31 10.54 8.55
CA GLY A 8 -21.70 10.96 8.51
C GLY A 8 -22.55 10.27 7.44
N ALA A 9 -21.93 9.74 6.38
CA ALA A 9 -22.63 9.18 5.21
C ALA A 9 -23.70 10.13 4.65
N GLU A 10 -23.42 11.44 4.65
CA GLU A 10 -24.32 12.49 4.20
C GLU A 10 -24.64 12.35 2.71
N ILE A 11 -25.91 12.52 2.35
CA ILE A 11 -26.35 12.47 0.95
C ILE A 11 -26.79 13.87 0.53
N VAL A 12 -26.07 14.47 -0.41
CA VAL A 12 -26.36 15.78 -1.01
C VAL A 12 -26.42 15.62 -2.52
N ASP A 13 -27.51 16.07 -3.14
CA ASP A 13 -27.73 16.02 -4.59
C ASP A 13 -27.46 14.63 -5.21
N GLY A 14 -27.89 13.57 -4.52
CA GLY A 14 -27.74 12.19 -4.97
C GLY A 14 -26.32 11.62 -4.84
N LYS A 15 -25.40 12.33 -4.19
CA LYS A 15 -24.03 11.89 -3.89
C LYS A 15 -23.86 11.64 -2.40
N MET A 16 -23.31 10.49 -2.05
CA MET A 16 -22.95 10.15 -0.67
C MET A 16 -21.53 10.57 -0.37
N TYR A 17 -21.35 11.35 0.68
CA TYR A 17 -20.06 11.80 1.17
C TYR A 17 -19.63 11.02 2.41
N GLY A 18 -18.37 10.60 2.45
CA GLY A 18 -17.82 9.90 3.60
C GLY A 18 -16.51 9.18 3.28
N ARG A 19 -15.85 8.72 4.32
CA ARG A 19 -14.59 7.97 4.20
C ARG A 19 -14.85 6.61 3.54
N ALA A 20 -14.13 6.34 2.46
CA ALA A 20 -14.20 5.12 1.67
C ALA A 20 -15.60 4.83 1.08
N THR A 21 -16.44 5.85 0.84
CA THR A 21 -17.72 5.68 0.16
C THR A 21 -17.55 5.32 -1.31
N ALA A 22 -16.56 5.90 -1.99
CA ALA A 22 -16.23 5.58 -3.38
C ALA A 22 -15.32 4.35 -3.46
N VAL A 23 -14.24 4.34 -2.66
CA VAL A 23 -13.26 3.24 -2.65
C VAL A 23 -13.12 2.73 -1.23
N SER A 24 -13.64 1.52 -0.90
CA SER A 24 -14.46 0.77 -1.86
C SER A 24 -15.76 0.22 -1.24
N LYS A 25 -16.37 0.93 -0.28
CA LYS A 25 -17.64 0.48 0.33
C LYS A 25 -18.80 0.43 -0.66
N SER A 26 -18.73 1.21 -1.76
CA SER A 26 -19.67 1.12 -2.88
C SER A 26 -19.68 -0.28 -3.50
N ASP A 27 -18.55 -0.98 -3.49
CA ASP A 27 -18.43 -2.32 -4.06
C ASP A 27 -19.17 -3.36 -3.24
N PHE A 28 -19.30 -3.18 -1.92
CA PHE A 28 -20.15 -4.01 -1.08
C PHE A 28 -21.61 -3.99 -1.56
N ALA A 29 -22.10 -2.80 -1.89
CA ALA A 29 -23.44 -2.65 -2.46
C ALA A 29 -23.51 -3.29 -3.85
N SER A 30 -22.56 -2.99 -4.74
CA SER A 30 -22.52 -3.49 -6.12
C SER A 30 -22.54 -5.01 -6.16
N PHE A 31 -21.65 -5.69 -5.41
CA PHE A 31 -21.63 -7.15 -5.38
C PHE A 31 -22.85 -7.76 -4.72
N THR A 32 -23.36 -7.14 -3.65
CA THR A 32 -24.61 -7.62 -3.02
C THR A 32 -25.78 -7.56 -3.98
N PHE A 33 -25.95 -6.46 -4.70
CA PHE A 33 -27.04 -6.31 -5.66
C PHE A 33 -26.83 -7.18 -6.91
N ALA A 34 -25.61 -7.45 -7.32
CA ALA A 34 -25.30 -8.40 -8.39
C ALA A 34 -25.77 -9.82 -8.03
N VAL A 35 -25.48 -10.29 -6.80
CA VAL A 35 -25.95 -11.60 -6.32
C VAL A 35 -27.47 -11.63 -6.24
N ARG A 36 -28.11 -10.59 -5.69
CA ARG A 36 -29.58 -10.48 -5.67
C ARG A 36 -30.21 -10.51 -7.07
N ALA A 37 -29.56 -9.89 -8.04
CA ALA A 37 -30.02 -9.93 -9.43
C ALA A 37 -29.94 -11.35 -10.01
N LEU A 38 -28.86 -12.09 -9.72
CA LEU A 38 -28.74 -13.50 -10.10
C LEU A 38 -29.86 -14.35 -9.50
N GLU A 39 -30.19 -14.17 -8.23
CA GLU A 39 -31.32 -14.86 -7.58
C GLU A 39 -32.66 -14.52 -8.25
N ALA A 40 -32.88 -13.25 -8.59
CA ALA A 40 -34.13 -12.78 -9.19
C ALA A 40 -34.37 -13.35 -10.60
N VAL A 41 -33.30 -13.63 -11.36
CA VAL A 41 -33.44 -14.26 -12.71
C VAL A 41 -33.46 -15.79 -12.66
N ALA A 42 -33.43 -16.37 -11.45
CA ALA A 42 -33.55 -17.80 -11.19
C ALA A 42 -32.64 -18.69 -12.09
N GLN A 43 -31.45 -18.21 -12.39
CA GLN A 43 -30.45 -19.01 -13.13
C GLN A 43 -29.91 -20.13 -12.22
N PRO A 44 -29.96 -21.40 -12.64
CA PRO A 44 -29.37 -22.47 -11.86
C PRO A 44 -27.87 -22.30 -11.81
N THR A 45 -27.33 -21.96 -10.65
CA THR A 45 -25.88 -21.91 -10.41
C THR A 45 -25.39 -23.32 -10.08
N ARG A 46 -24.33 -23.76 -10.77
CA ARG A 46 -23.57 -24.94 -10.37
C ARG A 46 -22.44 -24.47 -9.44
N GLY A 47 -22.65 -24.57 -8.15
CA GLY A 47 -21.67 -24.12 -7.15
C GLY A 47 -22.24 -23.09 -6.20
N ALA A 48 -21.36 -22.37 -5.51
CA ALA A 48 -21.69 -21.35 -4.54
C ALA A 48 -21.06 -20.01 -4.92
N VAL A 49 -21.73 -18.91 -4.57
CA VAL A 49 -21.17 -17.57 -4.61
C VAL A 49 -21.02 -17.10 -3.16
N GLU A 50 -19.80 -16.75 -2.77
CA GLU A 50 -19.50 -16.21 -1.45
C GLU A 50 -19.18 -14.72 -1.59
N LEU A 51 -19.78 -13.88 -0.74
CA LEU A 51 -19.45 -12.47 -0.61
C LEU A 51 -18.59 -12.27 0.61
N HIS A 52 -17.36 -11.78 0.41
CA HIS A 52 -16.43 -11.47 1.50
C HIS A 52 -16.33 -9.96 1.67
N PHE A 53 -16.87 -9.44 2.75
CA PHE A 53 -16.76 -8.05 3.15
C PHE A 53 -15.63 -7.92 4.17
N THR A 54 -14.43 -7.78 3.66
CA THR A 54 -13.22 -7.74 4.47
C THR A 54 -12.74 -6.30 4.71
N TYR A 55 -11.86 -6.13 5.65
CA TYR A 55 -11.13 -4.91 5.96
C TYR A 55 -9.63 -5.19 5.78
N ASP A 56 -8.78 -4.18 6.06
CA ASP A 56 -7.32 -4.32 6.04
C ASP A 56 -6.69 -4.26 4.64
N GLU A 57 -7.43 -3.90 3.61
CA GLU A 57 -6.93 -3.85 2.22
C GLU A 57 -5.75 -2.86 2.09
N GLU A 58 -5.86 -1.67 2.69
CA GLU A 58 -4.84 -0.61 2.65
C GLU A 58 -3.54 -0.96 3.40
N PHE A 59 -3.56 -2.03 4.19
CA PHE A 59 -2.41 -2.53 4.97
C PHE A 59 -1.92 -3.91 4.51
N GLY A 60 -2.37 -4.37 3.33
CA GLY A 60 -1.91 -5.62 2.72
C GLY A 60 -2.85 -6.81 2.86
N GLY A 61 -3.95 -6.69 3.60
CA GLY A 61 -5.03 -7.68 3.65
C GLY A 61 -4.73 -8.93 4.48
N GLU A 62 -3.72 -8.92 5.35
CA GLU A 62 -3.38 -10.10 6.18
C GLU A 62 -4.45 -10.44 7.21
N LEU A 63 -5.07 -9.43 7.83
CA LEU A 63 -6.07 -9.59 8.89
C LEU A 63 -7.48 -9.86 8.36
N GLY A 64 -7.73 -9.51 7.11
CA GLY A 64 -8.99 -9.75 6.40
C GLY A 64 -8.91 -10.99 5.51
N PRO A 65 -8.73 -10.82 4.20
CA PRO A 65 -8.75 -11.93 3.25
C PRO A 65 -7.65 -12.97 3.51
N GLY A 66 -6.45 -12.55 3.88
CA GLY A 66 -5.34 -13.44 4.20
C GLY A 66 -5.66 -14.37 5.36
N TRP A 67 -6.26 -13.84 6.42
CA TRP A 67 -6.70 -14.64 7.58
C TRP A 67 -7.76 -15.69 7.20
N LEU A 68 -8.74 -15.32 6.36
CA LEU A 68 -9.76 -16.27 5.89
C LEU A 68 -9.13 -17.46 5.16
N LEU A 69 -8.19 -17.17 4.24
CA LEU A 69 -7.45 -18.20 3.50
C LEU A 69 -6.59 -19.06 4.41
N GLN A 70 -5.83 -18.44 5.32
CA GLN A 70 -4.94 -19.12 6.26
C GLN A 70 -5.72 -20.09 7.20
N LYS A 71 -6.93 -19.68 7.62
CA LYS A 71 -7.81 -20.52 8.46
C LYS A 71 -8.60 -21.55 7.66
N GLY A 72 -8.50 -21.57 6.35
CA GLY A 72 -9.26 -22.47 5.49
C GLY A 72 -10.77 -22.25 5.55
N LEU A 73 -11.20 -21.04 5.93
CA LEU A 73 -12.63 -20.68 6.00
C LEU A 73 -13.22 -20.45 4.62
N THR A 74 -12.38 -20.20 3.63
CA THR A 74 -12.75 -20.09 2.21
C THR A 74 -11.69 -20.77 1.36
N LYS A 75 -12.14 -21.32 0.22
CA LYS A 75 -11.28 -21.92 -0.80
C LYS A 75 -11.93 -21.72 -2.16
N PRO A 76 -11.88 -20.51 -2.71
CA PRO A 76 -12.53 -20.21 -3.97
C PRO A 76 -11.78 -20.83 -5.15
N ASP A 77 -12.53 -21.31 -6.15
CA ASP A 77 -11.99 -21.70 -7.46
C ASP A 77 -11.74 -20.48 -8.34
N LEU A 78 -12.58 -19.44 -8.19
CA LEU A 78 -12.50 -18.17 -8.90
C LEU A 78 -12.73 -17.02 -7.92
N MET A 79 -12.11 -15.86 -8.18
CA MET A 79 -12.27 -14.65 -7.38
C MET A 79 -12.51 -13.45 -8.29
N ILE A 80 -13.45 -12.61 -7.89
CA ILE A 80 -13.66 -11.27 -8.45
C ILE A 80 -13.38 -10.28 -7.34
N ALA A 81 -12.40 -9.41 -7.54
CA ALA A 81 -12.05 -8.35 -6.62
C ALA A 81 -12.54 -6.99 -7.15
N ALA A 82 -12.85 -6.10 -6.22
CA ALA A 82 -13.16 -4.71 -6.55
C ALA A 82 -11.94 -3.99 -7.17
N GLY A 83 -12.20 -3.01 -8.01
CA GLY A 83 -11.17 -2.20 -8.66
C GLY A 83 -11.66 -0.81 -9.01
N PHE A 84 -10.75 0.04 -9.46
CA PHE A 84 -11.02 1.44 -9.79
C PHE A 84 -11.51 1.69 -11.22
N SER A 85 -11.43 0.70 -12.08
CA SER A 85 -11.72 0.87 -13.50
C SER A 85 -12.94 0.07 -13.91
N TYR A 86 -13.56 0.46 -15.03
CA TYR A 86 -14.58 -0.34 -15.73
C TYR A 86 -13.96 -1.38 -16.65
N GLU A 87 -12.69 -1.70 -16.44
CA GLU A 87 -11.90 -2.63 -17.22
C GLU A 87 -11.47 -3.83 -16.38
N VAL A 88 -11.17 -4.93 -17.01
CA VAL A 88 -10.54 -6.08 -16.35
C VAL A 88 -9.05 -5.83 -16.25
N VAL A 89 -8.56 -5.63 -15.04
CA VAL A 89 -7.13 -5.43 -14.77
C VAL A 89 -6.43 -6.79 -14.83
N THR A 90 -5.49 -6.95 -15.76
CA THR A 90 -4.77 -8.20 -16.01
C THR A 90 -3.36 -8.22 -15.40
N ALA A 91 -2.84 -7.07 -15.03
CA ALA A 91 -1.53 -6.93 -14.37
C ALA A 91 -1.45 -5.63 -13.57
N HIS A 92 -0.63 -5.62 -12.54
CA HIS A 92 -0.32 -4.41 -11.76
C HIS A 92 1.10 -4.48 -11.21
N ASN A 93 1.60 -3.33 -10.73
CA ASN A 93 2.88 -3.25 -10.05
C ASN A 93 2.88 -4.05 -8.75
N GLY A 94 3.99 -4.70 -8.45
CA GLY A 94 4.27 -5.17 -7.10
C GLY A 94 4.57 -4.00 -6.15
N CYS A 95 4.45 -4.23 -4.86
CA CYS A 95 4.73 -3.25 -3.82
C CYS A 95 5.54 -3.89 -2.70
N LEU A 96 6.64 -3.23 -2.31
CA LEU A 96 7.42 -3.57 -1.13
C LEU A 96 7.55 -2.31 -0.28
N GLN A 97 6.95 -2.34 0.91
CA GLN A 97 7.04 -1.25 1.88
C GLN A 97 8.03 -1.62 2.97
N MET A 98 8.97 -0.72 3.23
CA MET A 98 10.04 -0.94 4.20
C MET A 98 10.18 0.23 5.16
N GLU A 99 10.60 -0.06 6.38
CA GLU A 99 11.07 0.91 7.33
C GLU A 99 12.55 0.67 7.62
N VAL A 100 13.36 1.70 7.38
CA VAL A 100 14.79 1.67 7.65
C VAL A 100 15.05 2.51 8.90
N THR A 101 15.70 1.93 9.90
CA THR A 101 16.13 2.62 11.10
C THR A 101 17.66 2.70 11.16
N VAL A 102 18.17 3.91 11.25
CA VAL A 102 19.59 4.20 11.41
C VAL A 102 19.86 4.54 12.87
N HIS A 103 20.72 3.77 13.48
CA HIS A 103 21.14 3.97 14.86
C HIS A 103 22.46 4.71 14.92
N GLY A 104 22.55 5.68 15.80
CA GLY A 104 23.74 6.45 16.12
C GLY A 104 23.96 6.56 17.64
N LYS A 105 24.65 7.61 18.03
CA LYS A 105 24.93 7.93 19.44
C LYS A 105 24.75 9.41 19.65
N MET A 106 23.86 9.79 20.56
CA MET A 106 23.67 11.22 20.92
C MET A 106 24.92 11.82 21.55
N ALA A 107 25.16 13.08 21.22
CA ALA A 107 26.16 13.92 21.85
C ALA A 107 25.71 15.39 21.81
N HIS A 108 26.28 16.23 22.65
CA HIS A 108 26.05 17.66 22.55
C HIS A 108 26.71 18.24 21.29
N ALA A 109 26.07 19.15 20.60
CA ALA A 109 26.56 19.72 19.33
C ALA A 109 27.91 20.48 19.47
N ALA A 110 28.30 20.88 20.66
CA ALA A 110 29.63 21.49 20.92
C ALA A 110 30.77 20.44 20.92
N VAL A 111 30.46 19.15 21.07
CA VAL A 111 31.43 18.04 21.11
C VAL A 111 30.92 16.87 20.23
N PRO A 112 30.58 17.11 18.95
CA PRO A 112 29.91 16.17 18.09
C PRO A 112 30.72 14.89 17.84
N HIS A 113 32.04 14.97 17.92
CA HIS A 113 32.98 13.87 17.76
C HIS A 113 32.85 12.77 18.84
N THR A 114 32.11 13.02 19.91
CA THR A 114 31.82 12.05 20.97
C THR A 114 30.53 11.23 20.67
N GLY A 115 29.79 11.63 19.64
CA GLY A 115 28.58 10.97 19.14
C GLY A 115 28.81 10.24 17.82
N VAL A 116 27.70 9.68 17.31
CA VAL A 116 27.58 9.11 15.95
C VAL A 116 26.27 9.63 15.35
N ASP A 117 26.37 10.39 14.27
CA ASP A 117 25.23 11.07 13.68
C ASP A 117 24.40 10.13 12.81
N ALA A 118 23.23 9.73 13.34
CA ALA A 118 22.28 8.88 12.63
C ALA A 118 21.65 9.58 11.41
N LEU A 119 21.49 10.91 11.44
CA LEU A 119 20.95 11.65 10.30
C LEU A 119 21.93 11.67 9.13
N GLN A 120 23.20 11.87 9.40
CA GLN A 120 24.24 11.79 8.37
C GLN A 120 24.28 10.40 7.74
N GLY A 121 24.17 9.33 8.56
CA GLY A 121 24.05 7.96 8.08
C GLY A 121 22.81 7.74 7.19
N ALA A 122 21.66 8.24 7.64
CA ALA A 122 20.42 8.17 6.86
C ALA A 122 20.53 8.90 5.51
N VAL A 123 21.16 10.09 5.48
CA VAL A 123 21.39 10.85 4.24
C VAL A 123 22.27 10.06 3.26
N HIS A 124 23.29 9.36 3.72
CA HIS A 124 24.11 8.52 2.83
C HIS A 124 23.29 7.38 2.21
N ILE A 125 22.47 6.70 3.00
CA ILE A 125 21.59 5.64 2.51
C ILE A 125 20.56 6.21 1.51
N LEU A 126 19.91 7.32 1.85
CA LEU A 126 18.92 7.99 1.00
C LEU A 126 19.52 8.40 -0.36
N ASN A 127 20.73 8.96 -0.37
CA ASN A 127 21.43 9.31 -1.61
C ASN A 127 21.68 8.08 -2.50
N ALA A 128 22.09 6.96 -1.91
CA ALA A 128 22.28 5.72 -2.65
C ALA A 128 20.96 5.19 -3.23
N LEU A 129 19.87 5.20 -2.44
CA LEU A 129 18.54 4.80 -2.88
C LEU A 129 18.01 5.68 -4.02
N TYR A 130 18.19 7.00 -3.94
CA TYR A 130 17.77 7.91 -5.02
C TYR A 130 18.61 7.72 -6.29
N ALA A 131 19.91 7.49 -6.16
CA ALA A 131 20.74 7.16 -7.32
C ALA A 131 20.30 5.85 -7.99
N GLN A 132 19.95 4.84 -7.19
CA GLN A 132 19.37 3.59 -7.69
C GLN A 132 18.03 3.84 -8.39
N ASN A 133 17.15 4.65 -7.79
CA ASN A 133 15.85 5.02 -8.38
C ASN A 133 16.01 5.72 -9.74
N ASP A 134 17.01 6.55 -9.92
CA ASP A 134 17.32 7.15 -11.23
C ASP A 134 17.76 6.09 -12.26
N GLY A 135 18.40 5.03 -11.81
CA GLY A 135 18.77 3.87 -12.64
C GLY A 135 17.53 3.10 -13.14
N TYR A 136 16.47 3.04 -12.37
CA TYR A 136 15.25 2.31 -12.72
C TYR A 136 14.54 2.86 -13.97
N LYS A 137 14.71 4.14 -14.29
CA LYS A 137 14.18 4.77 -15.51
C LYS A 137 14.69 4.11 -16.81
N LYS A 138 15.76 3.33 -16.71
CA LYS A 138 16.36 2.59 -17.84
C LYS A 138 15.77 1.19 -18.02
N VAL A 139 14.99 0.74 -17.07
CA VAL A 139 14.34 -0.58 -17.06
C VAL A 139 12.87 -0.39 -17.47
N THR A 140 12.46 -1.01 -18.57
CA THR A 140 11.09 -0.86 -19.07
C THR A 140 10.36 -2.19 -18.94
N SER A 141 9.14 -2.16 -18.38
CA SER A 141 8.25 -3.32 -18.38
C SER A 141 7.76 -3.64 -19.80
N LYS A 142 7.51 -4.92 -20.04
CA LYS A 142 6.87 -5.41 -21.27
C LYS A 142 5.34 -5.31 -21.22
N ILE A 143 4.79 -5.00 -20.06
CA ILE A 143 3.36 -4.89 -19.84
C ILE A 143 2.91 -3.46 -20.15
N GLU A 144 1.96 -3.32 -21.07
CA GLU A 144 1.38 -2.03 -21.41
C GLU A 144 0.75 -1.35 -20.18
N GLY A 145 1.01 -0.06 -19.99
CA GLY A 145 0.54 0.70 -18.83
C GLY A 145 1.47 0.65 -17.61
N ILE A 146 2.39 -0.32 -17.54
CA ILE A 146 3.43 -0.38 -16.51
C ILE A 146 4.75 0.11 -17.12
N GLN A 147 5.32 1.20 -16.58
CA GLN A 147 6.50 1.82 -17.19
C GLN A 147 7.81 1.20 -16.70
N HIS A 148 8.21 1.54 -15.49
CA HIS A 148 9.47 1.12 -14.89
C HIS A 148 9.31 0.96 -13.38
N PRO A 149 10.23 0.27 -12.70
CA PRO A 149 10.28 0.26 -11.25
C PRO A 149 10.53 1.67 -10.70
N TYR A 150 10.10 1.94 -9.47
CA TYR A 150 10.46 3.19 -8.79
C TYR A 150 10.37 3.05 -7.27
N LEU A 151 11.05 3.97 -6.60
CA LEU A 151 11.15 4.04 -5.15
C LEU A 151 10.75 5.43 -4.68
N ASN A 152 9.90 5.48 -3.68
CA ASN A 152 9.50 6.71 -3.01
C ASN A 152 9.81 6.63 -1.52
N VAL A 153 10.43 7.67 -0.96
CA VAL A 153 10.56 7.83 0.49
C VAL A 153 9.46 8.78 0.95
N GLY A 154 8.44 8.20 1.57
CA GLY A 154 7.22 8.93 1.94
C GLY A 154 7.25 9.56 3.34
N ARG A 155 8.17 9.11 4.20
CA ARG A 155 8.29 9.62 5.58
C ARG A 155 9.73 9.53 6.07
N ILE A 156 10.17 10.55 6.81
CA ILE A 156 11.41 10.55 7.58
C ILE A 156 11.17 11.21 8.93
N GLU A 157 11.73 10.66 9.98
CA GLU A 157 11.66 11.22 11.33
C GLU A 157 12.92 10.89 12.15
N GLY A 158 13.27 11.74 13.09
CA GLY A 158 14.40 11.50 13.99
C GLY A 158 14.98 12.76 14.59
N GLY A 159 15.97 12.58 15.46
CA GLY A 159 16.54 13.65 16.26
C GLY A 159 15.66 14.04 17.45
N THR A 160 16.19 14.91 18.32
CA THR A 160 15.50 15.38 19.55
C THR A 160 15.53 16.88 19.70
N ASN A 161 16.68 17.52 19.44
CA ASN A 161 16.85 18.96 19.57
C ASN A 161 17.99 19.44 18.66
N THR A 162 17.97 20.72 18.29
CA THR A 162 18.96 21.35 17.39
C THR A 162 20.40 21.29 17.88
N ASN A 163 20.62 21.25 19.20
CA ASN A 163 21.94 21.17 19.82
C ASN A 163 22.35 19.75 20.22
N VAL A 164 21.72 18.73 19.65
CA VAL A 164 21.99 17.30 19.94
C VAL A 164 22.27 16.57 18.63
N VAL A 165 23.36 15.84 18.54
CA VAL A 165 23.67 14.90 17.47
C VAL A 165 22.59 13.81 17.46
N PRO A 166 21.87 13.57 16.33
CA PRO A 166 20.80 12.59 16.28
C PRO A 166 21.29 11.17 16.58
N GLY A 167 20.69 10.53 17.59
CA GLY A 167 21.01 9.15 17.96
C GLY A 167 20.15 8.10 17.24
N LYS A 168 19.07 8.52 16.58
CA LYS A 168 18.20 7.65 15.79
C LYS A 168 17.49 8.46 14.73
N VAL A 169 17.41 7.90 13.53
CA VAL A 169 16.58 8.39 12.43
C VAL A 169 15.91 7.18 11.79
N SER A 170 14.63 7.28 11.48
CA SER A 170 13.91 6.27 10.66
C SER A 170 13.26 6.92 9.46
N PHE A 171 13.14 6.16 8.36
CA PHE A 171 12.40 6.56 7.19
C PHE A 171 11.64 5.36 6.61
N LYS A 172 10.51 5.67 5.96
CA LYS A 172 9.66 4.68 5.30
C LYS A 172 9.70 4.89 3.81
N LEU A 173 9.84 3.81 3.09
CA LEU A 173 9.88 3.80 1.64
C LEU A 173 8.89 2.80 1.05
N ASP A 174 8.45 3.12 -0.17
CA ASP A 174 7.60 2.29 -1.02
C ASP A 174 8.37 1.99 -2.31
N ARG A 175 8.66 0.72 -2.57
CA ARG A 175 9.34 0.22 -3.77
C ARG A 175 8.31 -0.44 -4.67
N ARG A 176 8.01 0.20 -5.80
CA ARG A 176 7.13 -0.37 -6.82
C ARG A 176 7.93 -1.24 -7.77
N MET A 177 7.52 -2.50 -7.88
CA MET A 177 8.15 -3.50 -8.74
C MET A 177 7.36 -3.64 -10.03
N ILE A 178 8.05 -3.97 -11.10
CA ILE A 178 7.43 -4.40 -12.35
C ILE A 178 7.25 -5.93 -12.35
N PRO A 179 6.32 -6.49 -13.16
CA PRO A 179 6.07 -7.93 -13.19
C PRO A 179 7.27 -8.80 -13.54
N GLU A 180 8.28 -8.24 -14.21
CA GLU A 180 9.50 -8.93 -14.60
C GLU A 180 10.54 -9.05 -13.48
N GLU A 181 10.37 -8.35 -12.37
CA GLU A 181 11.27 -8.41 -11.23
C GLU A 181 10.93 -9.57 -10.29
N ASN A 182 11.95 -10.19 -9.71
CA ASN A 182 11.78 -11.19 -8.67
C ASN A 182 11.70 -10.49 -7.31
N PRO A 183 10.57 -10.60 -6.56
CA PRO A 183 10.41 -9.93 -5.26
C PRO A 183 11.51 -10.27 -4.25
N VAL A 184 11.98 -11.51 -4.23
CA VAL A 184 13.04 -11.97 -3.31
C VAL A 184 14.38 -11.27 -3.60
N GLU A 185 14.70 -11.04 -4.87
CA GLU A 185 15.92 -10.33 -5.26
C GLU A 185 15.83 -8.82 -5.02
N VAL A 186 14.62 -8.27 -5.07
CA VAL A 186 14.38 -6.85 -4.78
C VAL A 186 14.47 -6.57 -3.28
N GLU A 187 14.08 -7.52 -2.43
CA GLU A 187 14.15 -7.41 -0.97
C GLU A 187 15.58 -7.60 -0.44
N ALA A 188 16.42 -8.39 -1.11
CA ALA A 188 17.79 -8.72 -0.69
C ALA A 188 18.78 -7.55 -0.90
#